data_54b762f728a5447e32ee5f4fd1eff357
#
_entry.id   54b762f728a5447e32ee5f4fd1eff357
#
_cell.length_a   1.000
_cell.length_b   1.000
_cell.length_c   1.000
_cell.angle_alpha   90.00
_cell.angle_beta   90.00
_cell.angle_gamma   90.00
#
_symmetry.space_group_name_H-M   'P 1'
#
loop_
_entity.id
_entity.type
_entity.pdbx_description
1 polymer ?
#
loop_
_entity_poly.entity_id
_entity_poly.type
_entity_poly.pdbx_seq_one_letter_code
_entity_poly.pdbx_strand_id
1 'polypeptide(L)'
;MATNSLTADLHKEATWSIVLSVLIMIAGFLAIALPLTAGIAFTLIVGWMLIFAGVLHLIFAFQSGQARMVIWQVLLAIVYGFIGVYVLRNPVVGLAGVTFAIAAYLIIEAALETVAAFQLRPASGWGWLLFDGIVTFILAMLIWATWPSSAAWAVGTLVGISMLFSGLTRLMLTLAVRRIAAPA
;
A
#
# COMPACT_ATOMS: atom_id res chain seq x y z
N MET A 1 42.22 -1.33 8.19
CA MET A 1 41.32 -0.51 9.04
C MET A 1 39.97 -0.20 8.36
N ALA A 2 39.93 0.12 7.07
CA ALA A 2 38.65 0.41 6.35
C ALA A 2 37.68 -0.76 6.23
N THR A 3 38.16 -1.99 6.15
CA THR A 3 37.30 -3.20 6.06
C THR A 3 36.57 -3.50 7.37
N ASN A 4 37.18 -3.24 8.54
CA ASN A 4 36.54 -3.47 9.84
C ASN A 4 35.45 -2.45 10.15
N SER A 5 35.54 -1.21 9.66
CA SER A 5 34.47 -0.23 9.80
C SER A 5 33.27 -0.57 8.93
N LEU A 6 33.49 -0.99 7.70
CA LEU A 6 32.42 -1.39 6.77
C LEU A 6 31.65 -2.61 7.27
N THR A 7 32.33 -3.62 7.83
CA THR A 7 31.64 -4.79 8.39
C THR A 7 30.85 -4.44 9.65
N ALA A 8 31.35 -3.56 10.52
CA ALA A 8 30.65 -3.10 11.71
C ALA A 8 29.38 -2.28 11.35
N ASP A 9 29.47 -1.43 10.32
CA ASP A 9 28.31 -0.66 9.83
C ASP A 9 27.26 -1.56 9.21
N LEU A 10 27.67 -2.54 8.40
CA LEU A 10 26.74 -3.53 7.81
C LEU A 10 26.04 -4.38 8.89
N HIS A 11 26.72 -4.76 9.94
CA HIS A 11 26.10 -5.50 11.06
C HIS A 11 25.08 -4.64 11.82
N LYS A 12 25.37 -3.35 12.03
CA LYS A 12 24.44 -2.42 12.69
C LYS A 12 23.19 -2.17 11.85
N GLU A 13 23.37 -1.94 10.55
CA GLU A 13 22.26 -1.76 9.60
C GLU A 13 21.41 -3.02 9.47
N ALA A 14 22.03 -4.19 9.40
CA ALA A 14 21.30 -5.46 9.36
C ALA A 14 20.49 -5.71 10.63
N THR A 15 21.03 -5.39 11.81
CA THR A 15 20.31 -5.55 13.08
C THR A 15 19.09 -4.62 13.15
N TRP A 16 19.25 -3.36 12.73
CA TRP A 16 18.15 -2.39 12.67
C TRP A 16 17.06 -2.83 11.69
N SER A 17 17.47 -3.35 10.52
CA SER A 17 16.54 -3.90 9.52
C SER A 17 15.76 -5.11 10.05
N ILE A 18 16.38 -6.01 10.83
CA ILE A 18 15.70 -7.14 11.47
C ILE A 18 14.66 -6.63 12.48
N VAL A 19 15.03 -5.69 13.36
CA VAL A 19 14.11 -5.11 14.34
C VAL A 19 12.89 -4.49 13.64
N LEU A 20 13.12 -3.68 12.60
CA LEU A 20 12.05 -3.08 11.81
C LEU A 20 11.16 -4.13 11.15
N SER A 21 11.75 -5.20 10.59
CA SER A 21 10.98 -6.29 9.97
C SER A 21 10.05 -6.98 10.96
N VAL A 22 10.56 -7.27 12.17
CA VAL A 22 9.76 -7.88 13.24
C VAL A 22 8.64 -6.93 13.70
N LEU A 23 8.94 -5.64 13.87
CA LEU A 23 7.92 -4.65 14.23
C LEU A 23 6.82 -4.53 13.17
N ILE A 24 7.18 -4.55 11.87
CA ILE A 24 6.21 -4.54 10.77
C ILE A 24 5.35 -5.81 10.81
N MET A 25 5.93 -6.98 11.09
CA MET A 25 5.16 -8.23 11.20
C MET A 25 4.20 -8.20 12.40
N ILE A 26 4.63 -7.70 13.55
CA ILE A 26 3.77 -7.54 14.73
C ILE A 26 2.62 -6.57 14.42
N ALA A 27 2.92 -5.44 13.79
CA ALA A 27 1.91 -4.47 13.37
C ALA A 27 0.92 -5.07 12.35
N GLY A 28 1.40 -5.88 11.41
CA GLY A 28 0.56 -6.62 10.46
C GLY A 28 -0.36 -7.61 11.14
N PHE A 29 0.14 -8.36 12.13
CA PHE A 29 -0.68 -9.27 12.92
C PHE A 29 -1.76 -8.53 13.72
N LEU A 30 -1.42 -7.42 14.36
CA LEU A 30 -2.37 -6.57 15.07
C LEU A 30 -3.42 -5.97 14.13
N ALA A 31 -3.02 -5.60 12.90
CA ALA A 31 -3.96 -5.10 11.89
C ALA A 31 -4.98 -6.15 11.45
N ILE A 32 -4.59 -7.43 11.38
CA ILE A 32 -5.52 -8.53 11.10
C ILE A 32 -6.40 -8.83 12.30
N ALA A 33 -5.87 -8.74 13.52
CA ALA A 33 -6.62 -8.97 14.74
C ALA A 33 -7.65 -7.87 15.04
N LEU A 34 -7.35 -6.63 14.65
CA LEU A 34 -8.18 -5.44 14.88
C LEU A 34 -8.42 -4.68 13.56
N PRO A 35 -9.10 -5.28 12.57
CA PRO A 35 -9.14 -4.77 11.20
C PRO A 35 -9.83 -3.42 11.08
N LEU A 36 -10.87 -3.15 11.86
CA LEU A 36 -11.56 -1.86 11.85
C LEU A 36 -10.63 -0.73 12.32
N THR A 37 -9.91 -0.93 13.42
CA THR A 37 -9.00 0.09 13.96
C THR A 37 -7.82 0.33 13.01
N ALA A 38 -7.27 -0.73 12.44
CA ALA A 38 -6.21 -0.64 11.43
C ALA A 38 -6.70 0.06 10.16
N GLY A 39 -7.91 -0.25 9.69
CA GLY A 39 -8.54 0.41 8.55
C GLY A 39 -8.76 1.90 8.80
N ILE A 40 -9.24 2.29 9.98
CA ILE A 40 -9.37 3.70 10.37
C ILE A 40 -8.00 4.38 10.40
N ALA A 41 -6.99 3.78 11.03
CA ALA A 41 -5.64 4.33 11.08
C ALA A 41 -5.07 4.54 9.68
N PHE A 42 -5.22 3.55 8.78
CA PHE A 42 -4.83 3.68 7.38
C PHE A 42 -5.58 4.82 6.67
N THR A 43 -6.89 4.94 6.89
CA THR A 43 -7.71 6.00 6.31
C THR A 43 -7.27 7.39 6.76
N LEU A 44 -6.87 7.55 8.03
CA LEU A 44 -6.31 8.80 8.53
C LEU A 44 -4.99 9.16 7.83
N ILE A 45 -4.12 8.17 7.58
CA ILE A 45 -2.89 8.37 6.79
C ILE A 45 -3.24 8.84 5.39
N VAL A 46 -4.21 8.18 4.73
CA VAL A 46 -4.70 8.58 3.39
C VAL A 46 -5.23 10.01 3.41
N GLY A 47 -6.01 10.39 4.43
CA GLY A 47 -6.53 11.75 4.59
C GLY A 47 -5.41 12.81 4.66
N TRP A 48 -4.36 12.55 5.44
CA TRP A 48 -3.18 13.42 5.50
C TRP A 48 -2.42 13.45 4.18
N MET A 49 -2.26 12.32 3.50
CA MET A 49 -1.63 12.27 2.17
C MET A 49 -2.40 13.08 1.14
N LEU A 50 -3.74 13.06 1.18
CA LEU A 50 -4.57 13.87 0.30
C LEU A 50 -4.39 15.38 0.56
N ILE A 51 -4.35 15.81 1.83
CA ILE A 51 -4.06 17.21 2.15
C ILE A 51 -2.68 17.61 1.64
N PHE A 52 -1.67 16.76 1.88
CA PHE A 52 -0.32 17.02 1.39
C PHE A 52 -0.26 17.10 -0.14
N ALA A 53 -0.95 16.20 -0.84
CA ALA A 53 -1.08 16.25 -2.30
C ALA A 53 -1.77 17.55 -2.76
N GLY A 54 -2.82 18.00 -2.07
CA GLY A 54 -3.47 19.29 -2.33
C GLY A 54 -2.52 20.47 -2.21
N VAL A 55 -1.68 20.49 -1.17
CA VAL A 55 -0.64 21.52 -1.00
C VAL A 55 0.39 21.46 -2.13
N LEU A 56 0.85 20.27 -2.55
CA LEU A 56 1.77 20.14 -3.68
C LEU A 56 1.15 20.65 -4.98
N HIS A 57 -0.11 20.34 -5.26
CA HIS A 57 -0.82 20.89 -6.42
C HIS A 57 -0.90 22.41 -6.38
N LEU A 58 -1.09 23.00 -5.20
CA LEU A 58 -1.07 24.46 -5.05
C LEU A 58 0.32 25.05 -5.37
N ILE A 59 1.39 24.42 -4.88
CA ILE A 59 2.78 24.84 -5.18
C ILE A 59 3.04 24.74 -6.69
N PHE A 60 2.63 23.64 -7.35
CA PHE A 60 2.77 23.49 -8.79
C PHE A 60 1.96 24.51 -9.59
N ALA A 61 0.81 24.95 -9.07
CA ALA A 61 0.04 26.01 -9.70
C ALA A 61 0.85 27.31 -9.81
N PHE A 62 1.58 27.70 -8.76
CA PHE A 62 2.43 28.91 -8.79
C PHE A 62 3.66 28.79 -9.70
N GLN A 63 4.09 27.57 -9.99
CA GLN A 63 5.23 27.31 -10.87
C GLN A 63 4.82 27.18 -12.36
N SER A 64 3.51 27.04 -12.63
CA SER A 64 2.99 26.84 -13.97
C SER A 64 2.93 28.15 -14.73
N GLY A 65 3.67 28.28 -15.84
CA GLY A 65 3.66 29.48 -16.68
C GLY A 65 2.42 29.66 -17.58
N GLN A 66 1.49 28.68 -17.59
CA GLN A 66 0.30 28.68 -18.45
C GLN A 66 -0.99 28.77 -17.63
N ALA A 67 -1.84 29.73 -17.90
CA ALA A 67 -3.09 29.96 -17.17
C ALA A 67 -4.00 28.72 -17.11
N ARG A 68 -4.08 27.94 -18.18
CA ARG A 68 -4.84 26.67 -18.20
C ARG A 68 -4.34 25.66 -17.19
N MET A 69 -3.02 25.52 -17.07
CA MET A 69 -2.41 24.59 -16.08
C MET A 69 -2.63 25.09 -14.66
N VAL A 70 -2.51 26.38 -14.41
CA VAL A 70 -2.78 26.99 -13.10
C VAL A 70 -4.19 26.66 -12.62
N ILE A 71 -5.20 26.89 -13.47
CA ILE A 71 -6.61 26.62 -13.16
C ILE A 71 -6.80 25.14 -12.80
N TRP A 72 -6.21 24.21 -13.58
CA TRP A 72 -6.34 22.77 -13.33
C TRP A 72 -5.67 22.35 -12.03
N GLN A 73 -4.47 22.86 -11.75
CA GLN A 73 -3.76 22.58 -10.51
C GLN A 73 -4.48 23.12 -9.26
N VAL A 74 -5.02 24.33 -9.34
CA VAL A 74 -5.81 24.91 -8.24
C VAL A 74 -7.09 24.10 -8.01
N LEU A 75 -7.78 23.68 -9.07
CA LEU A 75 -8.96 22.83 -8.93
C LEU A 75 -8.62 21.51 -8.22
N LEU A 76 -7.52 20.83 -8.63
CA LEU A 76 -7.05 19.63 -7.98
C LEU A 76 -6.68 19.88 -6.51
N ALA A 77 -5.99 20.98 -6.21
CA ALA A 77 -5.63 21.33 -4.83
C ALA A 77 -6.87 21.48 -3.94
N ILE A 78 -7.93 22.13 -4.44
CA ILE A 78 -9.19 22.28 -3.71
C ILE A 78 -9.85 20.91 -3.50
N VAL A 79 -9.94 20.07 -4.53
CA VAL A 79 -10.56 18.75 -4.45
C VAL A 79 -9.82 17.85 -3.46
N TYR A 80 -8.50 17.75 -3.58
CA TYR A 80 -7.68 16.93 -2.68
C TYR A 80 -7.73 17.45 -1.23
N GLY A 81 -7.64 18.76 -1.04
CA GLY A 81 -7.73 19.39 0.28
C GLY A 81 -9.09 19.16 0.93
N PHE A 82 -10.18 19.35 0.18
CA PHE A 82 -11.55 19.16 0.67
C PHE A 82 -11.79 17.68 1.07
N ILE A 83 -11.44 16.73 0.18
CA ILE A 83 -11.59 15.29 0.46
C ILE A 83 -10.73 14.89 1.66
N GLY A 84 -9.48 15.35 1.73
CA GLY A 84 -8.59 15.05 2.84
C GLY A 84 -9.13 15.52 4.18
N VAL A 85 -9.59 16.76 4.27
CA VAL A 85 -10.21 17.31 5.48
C VAL A 85 -11.50 16.58 5.84
N TYR A 86 -12.33 16.23 4.85
CA TYR A 86 -13.56 15.48 5.07
C TYR A 86 -13.29 14.09 5.64
N VAL A 87 -12.31 13.36 5.08
CA VAL A 87 -11.87 12.04 5.56
C VAL A 87 -11.35 12.11 7.00
N LEU A 88 -10.53 13.13 7.32
CA LEU A 88 -10.02 13.28 8.69
C LEU A 88 -11.11 13.58 9.72
N ARG A 89 -12.17 14.31 9.32
CA ARG A 89 -13.30 14.61 10.20
C ARG A 89 -14.28 13.44 10.33
N ASN A 90 -14.37 12.59 9.32
CA ASN A 90 -15.32 11.48 9.27
C ASN A 90 -14.60 10.18 8.87
N PRO A 91 -13.70 9.63 9.73
CA PRO A 91 -12.82 8.55 9.33
C PRO A 91 -13.54 7.24 8.98
N VAL A 92 -14.69 6.97 9.58
CA VAL A 92 -15.52 5.79 9.26
C VAL A 92 -16.13 5.90 7.86
N VAL A 93 -16.62 7.09 7.50
CA VAL A 93 -17.14 7.35 6.15
C VAL A 93 -15.98 7.32 5.13
N GLY A 94 -14.84 7.91 5.49
CA GLY A 94 -13.61 7.84 4.71
C GLY A 94 -13.16 6.40 4.46
N LEU A 95 -13.23 5.54 5.49
CA LEU A 95 -12.90 4.12 5.38
C LEU A 95 -13.82 3.40 4.38
N ALA A 96 -15.12 3.67 4.40
CA ALA A 96 -16.04 3.12 3.41
C ALA A 96 -15.68 3.59 1.98
N GLY A 97 -15.31 4.85 1.80
CA GLY A 97 -14.84 5.38 0.53
C GLY A 97 -13.53 4.74 0.05
N VAL A 98 -12.56 4.57 0.94
CA VAL A 98 -11.29 3.87 0.65
C VAL A 98 -11.55 2.42 0.27
N THR A 99 -12.43 1.73 1.00
CA THR A 99 -12.81 0.34 0.70
C THR A 99 -13.43 0.21 -0.68
N PHE A 100 -14.31 1.14 -1.05
CA PHE A 100 -14.91 1.17 -2.39
C PHE A 100 -13.85 1.38 -3.48
N ALA A 101 -12.93 2.31 -3.26
CA ALA A 101 -11.84 2.57 -4.21
C ALA A 101 -10.91 1.34 -4.37
N ILE A 102 -10.61 0.63 -3.28
CA ILE A 102 -9.83 -0.61 -3.31
C ILE A 102 -10.59 -1.70 -4.06
N ALA A 103 -11.89 -1.88 -3.82
CA ALA A 103 -12.69 -2.88 -4.54
C ALA A 103 -12.71 -2.60 -6.06
N ALA A 104 -12.89 -1.34 -6.46
CA ALA A 104 -12.84 -0.93 -7.86
C ALA A 104 -11.44 -1.18 -8.48
N TYR A 105 -10.38 -0.85 -7.74
CA TYR A 105 -9.00 -1.12 -8.17
C TYR A 105 -8.76 -2.61 -8.37
N LEU A 106 -9.15 -3.47 -7.43
CA LEU A 106 -8.99 -4.92 -7.52
C LEU A 106 -9.77 -5.52 -8.69
N ILE A 107 -10.95 -4.99 -9.05
CA ILE A 107 -11.69 -5.43 -10.24
C ILE A 107 -10.87 -5.16 -11.51
N ILE A 108 -10.31 -3.96 -11.62
CA ILE A 108 -9.49 -3.56 -12.77
C ILE A 108 -8.21 -4.41 -12.81
N GLU A 109 -7.54 -4.60 -11.69
CA GLU A 109 -6.34 -5.43 -11.56
C GLU A 109 -6.61 -6.87 -12.00
N ALA A 110 -7.64 -7.49 -11.47
CA ALA A 110 -8.05 -8.85 -11.85
C ALA A 110 -8.35 -9.00 -13.35
N ALA A 111 -9.00 -8.01 -13.96
CA ALA A 111 -9.25 -7.99 -15.39
C ALA A 111 -7.94 -7.92 -16.20
N LEU A 112 -7.02 -7.03 -15.80
CA LEU A 112 -5.71 -6.87 -16.45
C LEU A 112 -4.86 -8.14 -16.31
N GLU A 113 -4.80 -8.75 -15.12
CA GLU A 113 -4.09 -10.01 -14.88
C GLU A 113 -4.67 -11.16 -15.73
N THR A 114 -5.99 -11.25 -15.81
CA THR A 114 -6.66 -12.24 -16.64
C THR A 114 -6.29 -12.07 -18.12
N VAL A 115 -6.34 -10.84 -18.64
CA VAL A 115 -5.93 -10.54 -20.03
C VAL A 115 -4.45 -10.85 -20.24
N ALA A 116 -3.58 -10.44 -19.32
CA ALA A 116 -2.15 -10.71 -19.39
C ALA A 116 -1.85 -12.22 -19.35
N ALA A 117 -2.56 -12.99 -18.52
CA ALA A 117 -2.41 -14.44 -18.46
C ALA A 117 -2.71 -15.10 -19.81
N PHE A 118 -3.78 -14.68 -20.50
CA PHE A 118 -4.09 -15.21 -21.84
C PHE A 118 -3.07 -14.80 -22.90
N GLN A 119 -2.52 -13.60 -22.82
CA GLN A 119 -1.47 -13.12 -23.75
C GLN A 119 -0.15 -13.87 -23.56
N LEU A 120 0.16 -14.32 -22.34
CA LEU A 120 1.39 -15.05 -22.02
C LEU A 120 1.35 -16.52 -22.48
N ARG A 121 0.22 -17.06 -22.94
CA ARG A 121 0.15 -18.45 -23.44
C ARG A 121 1.07 -18.64 -24.66
N PRO A 122 1.82 -19.75 -24.74
CA PRO A 122 1.94 -20.90 -23.83
C PRO A 122 3.11 -20.79 -22.84
N ALA A 123 3.62 -19.60 -22.53
CA ALA A 123 4.81 -19.41 -21.67
C ALA A 123 4.59 -19.97 -20.26
N SER A 124 5.70 -20.40 -19.61
CA SER A 124 5.64 -20.89 -18.22
C SER A 124 5.13 -19.78 -17.29
N GLY A 125 4.22 -20.13 -16.37
CA GLY A 125 3.70 -19.20 -15.35
C GLY A 125 2.35 -18.55 -15.65
N TRP A 126 1.81 -18.65 -16.91
CA TRP A 126 0.52 -18.06 -17.24
C TRP A 126 -0.63 -18.56 -16.35
N GLY A 127 -0.57 -19.84 -15.94
CA GLY A 127 -1.59 -20.43 -15.08
C GLY A 127 -1.60 -19.84 -13.66
N TRP A 128 -0.45 -19.47 -13.13
CA TRP A 128 -0.36 -18.78 -11.84
C TRP A 128 -0.94 -17.36 -11.90
N LEU A 129 -0.65 -16.63 -12.99
CA LEU A 129 -1.19 -15.30 -13.21
C LEU A 129 -2.71 -15.34 -13.41
N LEU A 130 -3.23 -16.37 -14.10
CA LEU A 130 -4.68 -16.56 -14.24
C LEU A 130 -5.34 -16.90 -12.90
N PHE A 131 -4.72 -17.76 -12.10
CA PHE A 131 -5.20 -18.09 -10.75
C PHE A 131 -5.25 -16.85 -9.86
N ASP A 132 -4.21 -16.02 -9.87
CA ASP A 132 -4.13 -14.77 -9.13
C ASP A 132 -5.26 -13.82 -9.53
N GLY A 133 -5.46 -13.58 -10.83
CA GLY A 133 -6.54 -12.75 -11.35
C GLY A 133 -7.94 -13.27 -10.93
N ILE A 134 -8.17 -14.59 -10.91
CA ILE A 134 -9.45 -15.16 -10.46
C ILE A 134 -9.65 -14.92 -8.96
N VAL A 135 -8.63 -15.17 -8.13
CA VAL A 135 -8.69 -14.95 -6.68
C VAL A 135 -8.92 -13.49 -6.36
N THR A 136 -8.20 -12.58 -7.01
CA THR A 136 -8.34 -11.13 -6.89
C THR A 136 -9.75 -10.69 -7.29
N PHE A 137 -10.32 -11.23 -8.37
CA PHE A 137 -11.68 -10.94 -8.78
C PHE A 137 -12.72 -11.38 -7.75
N ILE A 138 -12.60 -12.60 -7.22
CA ILE A 138 -13.50 -13.10 -6.17
C ILE A 138 -13.44 -12.22 -4.92
N LEU A 139 -12.23 -11.83 -4.50
CA LEU A 139 -12.04 -10.93 -3.36
C LEU A 139 -12.70 -9.57 -3.60
N ALA A 140 -12.47 -8.99 -4.78
CA ALA A 140 -13.07 -7.70 -5.18
C ALA A 140 -14.60 -7.75 -5.14
N MET A 141 -15.19 -8.82 -5.70
CA MET A 141 -16.64 -9.03 -5.70
C MET A 141 -17.20 -9.23 -4.29
N LEU A 142 -16.48 -9.92 -3.41
CA LEU A 142 -16.87 -10.11 -2.02
C LEU A 142 -16.88 -8.77 -1.24
N ILE A 143 -15.87 -7.93 -1.45
CA ILE A 143 -15.83 -6.59 -0.86
C ILE A 143 -16.95 -5.71 -1.43
N TRP A 144 -17.17 -5.74 -2.73
CA TRP A 144 -18.19 -4.95 -3.42
C TRP A 144 -19.61 -5.35 -2.98
N ALA A 145 -19.92 -6.66 -2.98
CA ALA A 145 -21.25 -7.18 -2.69
C ALA A 145 -21.69 -6.90 -1.24
N THR A 146 -20.75 -6.77 -0.31
CA THR A 146 -21.03 -6.51 1.11
C THR A 146 -20.74 -5.08 1.53
N TRP A 147 -20.41 -4.18 0.57
CA TRP A 147 -20.20 -2.77 0.86
C TRP A 147 -21.52 -2.10 1.35
N PRO A 148 -21.51 -1.18 2.33
CA PRO A 148 -20.35 -0.62 3.04
C PRO A 148 -19.86 -1.43 4.25
N SER A 149 -20.51 -2.53 4.64
CA SER A 149 -20.13 -3.32 5.81
C SER A 149 -18.76 -3.99 5.68
N SER A 150 -18.32 -4.29 4.45
CA SER A 150 -16.95 -4.78 4.17
C SER A 150 -15.85 -3.82 4.65
N ALA A 151 -16.13 -2.52 4.78
CA ALA A 151 -15.18 -1.56 5.28
C ALA A 151 -14.68 -1.89 6.71
N ALA A 152 -15.47 -2.58 7.50
CA ALA A 152 -15.08 -2.95 8.86
C ALA A 152 -13.90 -3.93 8.91
N TRP A 153 -13.68 -4.71 7.87
CA TRP A 153 -12.63 -5.73 7.86
C TRP A 153 -11.65 -5.61 6.67
N ALA A 154 -12.12 -5.21 5.49
CA ALA A 154 -11.36 -5.37 4.25
C ALA A 154 -10.03 -4.60 4.27
N VAL A 155 -10.04 -3.29 4.52
CA VAL A 155 -8.82 -2.46 4.47
C VAL A 155 -7.82 -2.91 5.52
N GLY A 156 -8.25 -3.09 6.77
CA GLY A 156 -7.36 -3.49 7.86
C GLY A 156 -6.74 -4.87 7.63
N THR A 157 -7.52 -5.83 7.14
CA THR A 157 -7.03 -7.18 6.84
C THR A 157 -6.04 -7.15 5.67
N LEU A 158 -6.35 -6.44 4.57
CA LEU A 158 -5.46 -6.33 3.41
C LEU A 158 -4.14 -5.64 3.78
N VAL A 159 -4.21 -4.54 4.54
CA VAL A 159 -3.02 -3.85 5.04
C VAL A 159 -2.20 -4.77 5.95
N GLY A 160 -2.85 -5.49 6.86
CA GLY A 160 -2.19 -6.41 7.76
C GLY A 160 -1.48 -7.56 7.04
N ILE A 161 -2.12 -8.17 6.06
CA ILE A 161 -1.52 -9.21 5.20
C ILE A 161 -0.32 -8.63 4.44
N SER A 162 -0.46 -7.47 3.82
CA SER A 162 0.63 -6.79 3.10
C SER A 162 1.82 -6.50 4.02
N MET A 163 1.58 -6.04 5.25
CA MET A 163 2.63 -5.80 6.24
C MET A 163 3.34 -7.09 6.67
N LEU A 164 2.61 -8.19 6.86
CA LEU A 164 3.20 -9.49 7.19
C LEU A 164 4.14 -9.98 6.08
N PHE A 165 3.68 -9.97 4.82
CA PHE A 165 4.52 -10.36 3.68
C PHE A 165 5.73 -9.44 3.49
N SER A 166 5.54 -8.13 3.60
CA SER A 166 6.63 -7.15 3.51
C SER A 166 7.66 -7.34 4.62
N GLY A 167 7.21 -7.55 5.86
CA GLY A 167 8.09 -7.83 6.99
C GLY A 167 8.86 -9.12 6.81
N LEU A 168 8.20 -10.20 6.37
CA LEU A 168 8.82 -11.50 6.11
C LEU A 168 9.87 -11.41 4.99
N THR A 169 9.54 -10.76 3.87
CA THR A 169 10.46 -10.57 2.75
C THR A 169 11.70 -9.79 3.17
N ARG A 170 11.53 -8.68 3.90
CA ARG A 170 12.65 -7.89 4.45
C ARG A 170 13.51 -8.71 5.38
N LEU A 171 12.90 -9.49 6.27
CA LEU A 171 13.61 -10.36 7.21
C LEU A 171 14.46 -11.41 6.47
N MET A 172 13.87 -12.09 5.49
CA MET A 172 14.57 -13.09 4.67
C MET A 172 15.74 -12.48 3.90
N LEU A 173 15.54 -11.32 3.28
CA LEU A 173 16.61 -10.62 2.55
C LEU A 173 17.75 -10.20 3.48
N THR A 174 17.42 -9.63 4.65
CA THR A 174 18.44 -9.20 5.62
C THR A 174 19.23 -10.40 6.18
N LEU A 175 18.55 -11.51 6.45
CA LEU A 175 19.23 -12.73 6.91
C LEU A 175 20.11 -13.35 5.81
N ALA A 176 19.69 -13.31 4.54
CA ALA A 176 20.49 -13.77 3.42
C ALA A 176 21.76 -12.92 3.24
N VAL A 177 21.64 -11.60 3.28
CA VAL A 177 22.79 -10.68 3.22
C VAL A 177 23.76 -10.93 4.38
N ARG A 178 23.24 -11.11 5.60
CA ARG A 178 24.07 -11.38 6.77
C ARG A 178 24.85 -12.71 6.67
N ARG A 179 24.26 -13.76 6.05
CA ARG A 179 24.94 -15.04 5.82
C ARG A 179 26.08 -14.91 4.81
N ILE A 180 25.91 -14.08 3.77
CA ILE A 180 26.95 -13.86 2.74
C ILE A 180 28.09 -12.98 3.31
N ALA A 181 27.77 -12.05 4.20
CA ALA A 181 28.75 -11.15 4.82
C ALA A 181 29.48 -11.77 6.04
N ALA A 182 29.08 -12.95 6.52
CA ALA A 182 29.77 -13.66 7.58
C ALA A 182 31.10 -14.24 7.02
N PRO A 183 32.28 -13.89 7.57
CA PRO A 183 33.53 -14.49 7.15
C PRO A 183 33.52 -15.99 7.47
N ALA A 184 34.02 -16.79 6.51
CA ALA A 184 34.22 -18.23 6.70
C ALA A 184 35.32 -18.52 7.73
#